data_6f712a636a489d3ce91d6bf762fd3e8b
#
_entry.id   6f712a636a489d3ce91d6bf762fd3e8b
#
_cell.length_a   1.000
_cell.length_b   1.000
_cell.length_c   1.000
_cell.angle_alpha   90.00
_cell.angle_beta   90.00
_cell.angle_gamma   90.00
#
_symmetry.space_group_name_H-M   'P 1'
#
loop_
_entity.id
_entity.type
_entity.pdbx_description
1 polymer ?
#
loop_
_entity_poly.entity_id
_entity_poly.type
_entity_poly.pdbx_seq_one_letter_code
_entity_poly.pdbx_strand_id
1 'polypeptide(L)'
;LGEKLGALKKFWASHIKAATWARIMDGGKDGGPVWEYLIRTANAAGDKEVGLREQATKELSALVAPVLAEGKMGGKGEFFPSIGRSLNKEARLAIALNIGNESNAQRLLGGEGWTVEQIKPVLDTLTTADWRFVQSVWDYFESYRSEIAAKERRVYGAEPQWIEARPLTVQTRD
;
A
#
# COMPACT_ATOMS: atom_id res chain seq x y z
N LEU A 1 0.43 -50.69 -0.31
CA LEU A 1 -0.66 -50.21 -1.20
C LEU A 1 -1.34 -48.95 -0.60
N GLY A 2 -1.59 -48.92 0.74
CA GLY A 2 -2.27 -47.83 1.43
C GLY A 2 -1.53 -46.44 1.35
N GLU A 3 -0.21 -46.44 1.48
CA GLU A 3 0.58 -45.20 1.40
C GLU A 3 0.59 -44.58 -0.01
N LYS A 4 0.67 -45.43 -1.05
CA LYS A 4 0.59 -44.96 -2.45
C LYS A 4 -0.79 -44.41 -2.79
N LEU A 5 -1.86 -45.00 -2.25
CA LEU A 5 -3.22 -44.47 -2.38
C LEU A 5 -3.40 -43.15 -1.63
N GLY A 6 -2.74 -42.98 -0.46
CA GLY A 6 -2.74 -41.73 0.31
C GLY A 6 -2.01 -40.59 -0.41
N ALA A 7 -0.86 -40.92 -1.03
CA ALA A 7 -0.10 -39.93 -1.83
C ALA A 7 -0.86 -39.51 -3.11
N LEU A 8 -1.51 -40.49 -3.78
CA LEU A 8 -2.34 -40.20 -4.96
C LEU A 8 -3.54 -39.31 -4.61
N LYS A 9 -4.24 -39.59 -3.49
CA LYS A 9 -5.32 -38.73 -3.00
C LYS A 9 -4.85 -37.30 -2.67
N LYS A 10 -3.71 -37.14 -2.02
CA LYS A 10 -3.12 -35.83 -1.74
C LYS A 10 -2.74 -35.10 -3.01
N PHE A 11 -2.13 -35.78 -3.98
CA PHE A 11 -1.79 -35.21 -5.28
C PHE A 11 -3.05 -34.71 -6.02
N TRP A 12 -4.10 -35.54 -6.10
CA TRP A 12 -5.35 -35.13 -6.75
C TRP A 12 -6.01 -33.97 -6.02
N ALA A 13 -6.03 -33.97 -4.68
CA ALA A 13 -6.60 -32.88 -3.88
C ALA A 13 -5.89 -31.55 -4.09
N SER A 14 -4.57 -31.56 -4.28
CA SER A 14 -3.79 -30.33 -4.50
C SER A 14 -3.90 -29.75 -5.92
N HIS A 15 -4.36 -30.54 -6.89
CA HIS A 15 -4.47 -30.14 -8.30
C HIS A 15 -5.90 -29.87 -8.78
N ILE A 16 -6.90 -30.23 -7.97
CA ILE A 16 -8.30 -29.96 -8.31
C ILE A 16 -8.61 -28.50 -7.95
N LYS A 17 -9.05 -27.72 -8.93
CA LYS A 17 -9.50 -26.33 -8.72
C LYS A 17 -10.68 -26.29 -7.73
N ALA A 18 -10.75 -25.27 -6.90
CA ALA A 18 -11.84 -25.05 -5.93
C ALA A 18 -13.24 -25.15 -6.57
N ALA A 19 -13.36 -24.64 -7.80
CA ALA A 19 -14.60 -24.76 -8.60
C ALA A 19 -15.01 -26.21 -8.89
N THR A 20 -14.04 -27.09 -9.15
CA THR A 20 -14.31 -28.52 -9.38
C THR A 20 -14.77 -29.21 -8.10
N TRP A 21 -14.19 -28.85 -6.95
CA TRP A 21 -14.65 -29.33 -5.65
C TRP A 21 -16.09 -28.90 -5.36
N ALA A 22 -16.39 -27.61 -5.57
CA ALA A 22 -17.76 -27.11 -5.41
C ALA A 22 -18.75 -27.87 -6.27
N ARG A 23 -18.43 -28.12 -7.55
CA ARG A 23 -19.25 -28.91 -8.45
C ARG A 23 -19.48 -30.35 -7.95
N ILE A 24 -18.45 -31.01 -7.43
CA ILE A 24 -18.59 -32.38 -6.86
C ILE A 24 -19.50 -32.35 -5.65
N MET A 25 -19.33 -31.38 -4.75
CA MET A 25 -20.18 -31.25 -3.55
C MET A 25 -21.63 -30.87 -3.89
N ASP A 26 -21.86 -30.18 -4.99
CA ASP A 26 -23.18 -29.84 -5.53
C ASP A 26 -23.80 -30.97 -6.38
N GLY A 27 -23.27 -32.19 -6.26
CA GLY A 27 -23.83 -33.39 -6.95
C GLY A 27 -23.59 -33.39 -8.46
N GLY A 28 -22.50 -32.77 -8.92
CA GLY A 28 -22.11 -32.67 -10.32
C GLY A 28 -22.78 -31.53 -11.09
N LYS A 29 -23.56 -30.68 -10.43
CA LYS A 29 -24.26 -29.55 -11.02
C LYS A 29 -23.37 -28.32 -10.99
N ASP A 30 -23.41 -27.52 -12.06
CA ASP A 30 -22.81 -26.17 -12.09
C ASP A 30 -23.79 -25.18 -11.44
N GLY A 31 -23.26 -24.24 -10.62
CA GLY A 31 -24.10 -23.22 -9.99
C GLY A 31 -24.94 -23.71 -8.81
N GLY A 32 -24.54 -24.80 -8.14
CA GLY A 32 -25.21 -25.26 -6.93
C GLY A 32 -24.86 -24.41 -5.69
N PRO A 33 -25.43 -24.73 -4.50
CA PRO A 33 -25.25 -23.95 -3.29
C PRO A 33 -23.76 -23.67 -2.89
N VAL A 34 -22.92 -24.71 -3.03
CA VAL A 34 -21.48 -24.56 -2.70
C VAL A 34 -20.79 -23.60 -3.67
N TRP A 35 -21.12 -23.70 -4.96
CA TRP A 35 -20.64 -22.74 -5.96
C TRP A 35 -21.08 -21.32 -5.62
N GLU A 36 -22.37 -21.10 -5.37
CA GLU A 36 -22.96 -19.80 -5.12
C GLU A 36 -22.36 -19.11 -3.88
N TYR A 37 -22.23 -19.83 -2.78
CA TYR A 37 -21.80 -19.25 -1.51
C TYR A 37 -20.29 -19.15 -1.35
N LEU A 38 -19.51 -20.06 -1.94
CA LEU A 38 -18.04 -20.05 -1.81
C LEU A 38 -17.33 -19.53 -3.04
N ILE A 39 -17.59 -20.11 -4.21
CA ILE A 39 -16.77 -19.82 -5.40
C ILE A 39 -17.17 -18.49 -6.03
N ARG A 40 -18.46 -18.26 -6.22
CA ARG A 40 -18.93 -16.98 -6.81
C ARG A 40 -18.57 -15.78 -5.92
N THR A 41 -18.74 -15.94 -4.62
CA THR A 41 -18.40 -14.88 -3.65
C THR A 41 -16.90 -14.59 -3.65
N ALA A 42 -16.05 -15.63 -3.67
CA ALA A 42 -14.59 -15.45 -3.74
C ALA A 42 -14.15 -14.82 -5.06
N ASN A 43 -14.73 -15.24 -6.19
CA ASN A 43 -14.42 -14.65 -7.49
C ASN A 43 -14.84 -13.18 -7.55
N ALA A 44 -16.06 -12.84 -7.09
CA ALA A 44 -16.52 -11.45 -7.04
C ALA A 44 -15.62 -10.55 -6.15
N ALA A 45 -15.10 -11.09 -5.05
CA ALA A 45 -14.14 -10.38 -4.23
C ALA A 45 -12.79 -10.16 -4.95
N GLY A 46 -12.31 -11.19 -5.68
CA GLY A 46 -11.11 -11.09 -6.51
C GLY A 46 -11.25 -10.07 -7.65
N ASP A 47 -12.38 -10.10 -8.37
CA ASP A 47 -12.66 -9.14 -9.44
C ASP A 47 -12.73 -7.70 -8.91
N LYS A 48 -13.35 -7.51 -7.73
CA LYS A 48 -13.36 -6.21 -7.05
C LYS A 48 -11.95 -5.76 -6.66
N GLU A 49 -11.11 -6.66 -6.13
CA GLU A 49 -9.72 -6.36 -5.78
C GLU A 49 -8.93 -5.90 -7.01
N VAL A 50 -9.05 -6.61 -8.14
CA VAL A 50 -8.39 -6.23 -9.40
C VAL A 50 -8.83 -4.83 -9.84
N GLY A 51 -10.14 -4.57 -9.86
CA GLY A 51 -10.66 -3.25 -10.23
C GLY A 51 -10.15 -2.12 -9.33
N LEU A 52 -10.10 -2.34 -8.01
CA LEU A 52 -9.55 -1.37 -7.05
C LEU A 52 -8.05 -1.13 -7.26
N ARG A 53 -7.28 -2.17 -7.57
CA ARG A 53 -5.84 -2.04 -7.88
C ARG A 53 -5.61 -1.24 -9.17
N GLU A 54 -6.40 -1.49 -10.21
CA GLU A 54 -6.32 -0.74 -11.47
C GLU A 54 -6.66 0.74 -11.26
N GLN A 55 -7.73 1.01 -10.51
CA GLN A 55 -8.11 2.38 -10.15
C GLN A 55 -7.01 3.07 -9.34
N ALA A 56 -6.50 2.44 -8.28
CA ALA A 56 -5.43 2.98 -7.46
C ALA A 56 -4.16 3.25 -8.28
N THR A 57 -3.80 2.34 -9.20
CA THR A 57 -2.65 2.52 -10.08
C THR A 57 -2.83 3.75 -10.98
N LYS A 58 -4.02 3.93 -11.56
CA LYS A 58 -4.34 5.08 -12.41
C LYS A 58 -4.28 6.40 -11.62
N GLU A 59 -4.89 6.44 -10.45
CA GLU A 59 -4.94 7.63 -9.59
C GLU A 59 -3.55 8.01 -9.07
N LEU A 60 -2.78 7.06 -8.54
CA LEU A 60 -1.41 7.31 -8.10
C LEU A 60 -0.49 7.72 -9.25
N SER A 61 -0.64 7.10 -10.42
CA SER A 61 0.13 7.50 -11.61
C SER A 61 -0.16 8.94 -12.01
N ALA A 62 -1.40 9.39 -11.90
CA ALA A 62 -1.77 10.78 -12.18
C ALA A 62 -1.17 11.77 -11.16
N LEU A 63 -1.08 11.40 -9.88
CA LEU A 63 -0.42 12.19 -8.84
C LEU A 63 1.10 12.29 -9.04
N VAL A 64 1.74 11.21 -9.48
CA VAL A 64 3.19 11.14 -9.69
C VAL A 64 3.63 11.79 -11.02
N ALA A 65 2.77 11.79 -12.04
CA ALA A 65 3.11 12.26 -13.38
C ALA A 65 3.74 13.68 -13.43
N PRO A 66 3.24 14.71 -12.72
CA PRO A 66 3.85 16.04 -12.72
C PRO A 66 5.29 16.04 -12.19
N VAL A 67 5.55 15.26 -11.13
CA VAL A 67 6.88 15.17 -10.51
C VAL A 67 7.86 14.41 -11.42
N LEU A 68 7.38 13.37 -12.11
CA LEU A 68 8.17 12.63 -13.11
C LEU A 68 8.50 13.49 -14.33
N ALA A 69 7.58 14.35 -14.76
CA ALA A 69 7.75 15.23 -15.91
C ALA A 69 8.88 16.27 -15.70
N GLU A 70 9.20 16.62 -14.45
CA GLU A 70 10.36 17.46 -14.14
C GLU A 70 11.71 16.78 -14.42
N GLY A 71 11.74 15.49 -14.73
CA GLY A 71 12.92 14.73 -15.20
C GLY A 71 14.05 14.56 -14.18
N LYS A 72 13.81 14.85 -12.90
CA LYS A 72 14.85 14.91 -11.85
C LYS A 72 14.72 13.85 -10.75
N MET A 73 13.82 12.87 -10.91
CA MET A 73 13.57 11.87 -9.86
C MET A 73 14.77 10.96 -9.62
N GLY A 74 15.37 10.45 -10.69
CA GLY A 74 16.59 9.65 -10.62
C GLY A 74 17.86 10.46 -10.82
N GLY A 75 19.00 9.78 -10.78
CA GLY A 75 20.31 10.38 -11.09
C GLY A 75 21.20 10.59 -9.88
N LYS A 76 22.31 11.33 -10.08
CA LYS A 76 23.29 11.59 -9.04
C LYS A 76 22.67 12.48 -7.97
N GLY A 77 22.62 11.98 -6.72
CA GLY A 77 22.11 12.73 -5.59
C GLY A 77 23.00 13.91 -5.18
N GLU A 78 22.41 14.87 -4.51
CA GLU A 78 23.11 15.94 -3.78
C GLU A 78 23.65 15.38 -2.46
N PHE A 79 24.87 15.71 -2.09
CA PHE A 79 25.45 15.29 -0.82
C PHE A 79 25.00 16.18 0.34
N PHE A 80 24.47 15.56 1.38
CA PHE A 80 24.02 16.23 2.60
C PHE A 80 24.97 15.90 3.76
N PRO A 81 25.84 16.84 4.14
CA PRO A 81 26.79 16.62 5.25
C PRO A 81 26.08 16.29 6.58
N SER A 82 24.89 16.86 6.78
CA SER A 82 24.11 16.64 8.02
C SER A 82 23.76 15.17 8.28
N ILE A 83 23.62 14.37 7.22
CA ILE A 83 23.31 12.93 7.30
C ILE A 83 24.41 12.05 6.70
N GLY A 84 25.48 12.66 6.17
CA GLY A 84 26.62 11.95 5.58
C GLY A 84 26.29 11.14 4.32
N ARG A 85 25.22 11.50 3.57
CA ARG A 85 24.74 10.76 2.40
C ARG A 85 24.38 11.65 1.22
N SER A 86 24.46 11.08 0.02
CA SER A 86 23.92 11.71 -1.19
C SER A 86 22.48 11.20 -1.43
N LEU A 87 21.55 12.14 -1.62
CA LEU A 87 20.15 11.86 -1.89
C LEU A 87 19.70 12.49 -3.20
N ASN A 88 19.08 11.71 -4.07
CA ASN A 88 18.37 12.23 -5.23
C ASN A 88 16.99 12.78 -4.83
N LYS A 89 16.24 13.34 -5.78
CA LYS A 89 14.93 13.94 -5.50
C LYS A 89 13.94 12.89 -4.94
N GLU A 90 13.94 11.69 -5.49
CA GLU A 90 13.08 10.59 -5.04
C GLU A 90 13.31 10.25 -3.56
N ALA A 91 14.58 10.10 -3.14
CA ALA A 91 14.93 9.82 -1.75
C ALA A 91 14.50 10.95 -0.79
N ARG A 92 14.64 12.23 -1.24
CA ARG A 92 14.18 13.39 -0.46
C ARG A 92 12.66 13.42 -0.30
N LEU A 93 11.90 13.10 -1.37
CA LEU A 93 10.45 12.98 -1.31
C LEU A 93 10.01 11.80 -0.45
N ALA A 94 10.74 10.68 -0.47
CA ALA A 94 10.46 9.54 0.42
C ALA A 94 10.63 9.92 1.90
N ILE A 95 11.64 10.72 2.25
CA ILE A 95 11.79 11.26 3.61
C ILE A 95 10.58 12.15 3.93
N ALA A 96 10.20 13.08 3.04
CA ALA A 96 9.07 13.98 3.25
C ALA A 96 7.76 13.22 3.47
N LEU A 97 7.49 12.17 2.69
CA LEU A 97 6.30 11.33 2.87
C LEU A 97 6.23 10.67 4.25
N ASN A 98 7.37 10.29 4.83
CA ASN A 98 7.41 9.63 6.13
C ASN A 98 7.19 10.60 7.30
N ILE A 99 7.51 11.88 7.17
CA ILE A 99 7.35 12.85 8.27
C ILE A 99 5.90 13.32 8.49
N GLY A 100 4.99 12.98 7.60
CA GLY A 100 3.56 13.26 7.74
C GLY A 100 2.88 12.48 8.88
N ASN A 101 3.58 11.51 9.46
CA ASN A 101 3.10 10.74 10.61
C ASN A 101 4.24 10.52 11.59
N GLU A 102 4.03 10.85 12.87
CA GLU A 102 5.04 10.74 13.92
C GLU A 102 5.65 9.34 14.02
N SER A 103 4.83 8.30 13.98
CA SER A 103 5.30 6.90 14.05
C SER A 103 6.19 6.51 12.86
N ASN A 104 5.87 6.97 11.64
CA ASN A 104 6.69 6.73 10.46
C ASN A 104 7.99 7.55 10.53
N ALA A 105 7.93 8.81 10.98
CA ALA A 105 9.11 9.63 11.19
C ALA A 105 10.07 8.97 12.19
N GLN A 106 9.57 8.48 13.33
CA GLN A 106 10.38 7.79 14.33
C GLN A 106 11.03 6.51 13.78
N ARG A 107 10.31 5.71 12.98
CA ARG A 107 10.87 4.50 12.34
C ARG A 107 11.97 4.86 11.34
N LEU A 108 11.75 5.87 10.51
CA LEU A 108 12.76 6.34 9.56
C LEU A 108 14.00 6.83 10.28
N LEU A 109 13.83 7.75 11.23
CA LEU A 109 14.93 8.37 11.96
C LEU A 109 15.71 7.31 12.78
N GLY A 110 15.00 6.44 13.49
CA GLY A 110 15.62 5.35 14.27
C GLY A 110 16.33 4.31 13.40
N GLY A 111 15.74 3.96 12.24
CA GLY A 111 16.34 2.99 11.32
C GLY A 111 17.60 3.51 10.62
N GLU A 112 17.65 4.80 10.32
CA GLU A 112 18.78 5.45 9.66
C GLU A 112 19.81 6.04 10.64
N GLY A 113 19.46 6.12 11.93
CA GLY A 113 20.29 6.77 12.95
C GLY A 113 20.34 8.29 12.82
N TRP A 114 19.29 8.91 12.28
CA TRP A 114 19.21 10.35 12.06
C TRP A 114 18.37 11.06 13.11
N THR A 115 18.57 12.37 13.24
CA THR A 115 17.71 13.25 14.04
C THR A 115 16.89 14.17 13.13
N VAL A 116 15.87 14.82 13.72
CA VAL A 116 15.05 15.81 13.01
C VAL A 116 15.91 16.96 12.47
N GLU A 117 16.88 17.42 13.29
CA GLU A 117 17.81 18.51 12.91
C GLU A 117 18.69 18.11 11.73
N GLN A 118 19.09 16.84 11.64
CA GLN A 118 19.90 16.34 10.54
C GLN A 118 19.14 16.24 9.23
N ILE A 119 17.83 15.89 9.26
CA ILE A 119 17.02 15.82 8.03
C ILE A 119 16.47 17.18 7.58
N LYS A 120 16.43 18.17 8.47
CA LYS A 120 15.90 19.50 8.13
C LYS A 120 16.55 20.11 6.89
N PRO A 121 17.89 20.14 6.72
CA PRO A 121 18.52 20.66 5.50
C PRO A 121 18.10 19.90 4.22
N VAL A 122 17.74 18.62 4.33
CA VAL A 122 17.22 17.83 3.21
C VAL A 122 15.82 18.30 2.84
N LEU A 123 14.95 18.46 3.83
CA LEU A 123 13.56 18.90 3.63
C LEU A 123 13.49 20.35 3.10
N ASP A 124 14.38 21.22 3.57
CA ASP A 124 14.50 22.62 3.13
C ASP A 124 14.89 22.74 1.63
N THR A 125 15.32 21.66 0.98
CA THR A 125 15.56 21.65 -0.48
C THR A 125 14.31 21.40 -1.30
N LEU A 126 13.22 20.95 -0.68
CA LEU A 126 11.97 20.68 -1.37
C LEU A 126 11.19 21.97 -1.62
N THR A 127 10.67 22.08 -2.83
CA THR A 127 9.87 23.23 -3.28
C THR A 127 8.41 23.10 -2.83
N THR A 128 7.66 24.20 -2.92
CA THR A 128 6.19 24.17 -2.71
C THR A 128 5.50 23.15 -3.63
N ALA A 129 5.98 22.94 -4.86
CA ALA A 129 5.44 21.93 -5.77
C ALA A 129 5.68 20.52 -5.24
N ASP A 130 6.85 20.25 -4.67
CA ASP A 130 7.18 18.98 -4.04
C ASP A 130 6.29 18.72 -2.83
N TRP A 131 6.06 19.71 -1.99
CA TRP A 131 5.19 19.61 -0.84
C TRP A 131 3.71 19.43 -1.21
N ARG A 132 3.24 20.07 -2.30
CA ARG A 132 1.91 19.82 -2.85
C ARG A 132 1.74 18.36 -3.30
N PHE A 133 2.76 17.79 -3.93
CA PHE A 133 2.76 16.38 -4.28
C PHE A 133 2.69 15.48 -3.03
N VAL A 134 3.54 15.74 -2.03
CA VAL A 134 3.53 14.99 -0.76
C VAL A 134 2.15 15.05 -0.09
N GLN A 135 1.55 16.24 -0.02
CA GLN A 135 0.20 16.43 0.54
C GLN A 135 -0.86 15.66 -0.27
N SER A 136 -0.79 15.71 -1.61
CA SER A 136 -1.73 14.95 -2.45
C SER A 136 -1.67 13.45 -2.22
N VAL A 137 -0.48 12.90 -1.93
CA VAL A 137 -0.32 11.49 -1.57
C VAL A 137 -0.96 11.19 -0.21
N TRP A 138 -0.78 12.06 0.78
CA TRP A 138 -1.42 11.88 2.09
C TRP A 138 -2.94 11.98 1.99
N ASP A 139 -3.48 12.96 1.27
CA ASP A 139 -4.91 13.13 1.04
C ASP A 139 -5.50 11.92 0.31
N TYR A 140 -4.77 11.36 -0.64
CA TYR A 140 -5.17 10.15 -1.34
C TYR A 140 -5.34 8.96 -0.38
N PHE A 141 -4.39 8.73 0.52
CA PHE A 141 -4.52 7.66 1.50
C PHE A 141 -5.60 7.95 2.55
N GLU A 142 -5.78 9.20 2.99
CA GLU A 142 -6.84 9.59 3.92
C GLU A 142 -8.23 9.39 3.31
N SER A 143 -8.38 9.48 1.98
CA SER A 143 -9.65 9.24 1.30
C SER A 143 -10.23 7.84 1.51
N TYR A 144 -9.37 6.85 1.81
CA TYR A 144 -9.80 5.47 2.12
C TYR A 144 -10.32 5.27 3.54
N ARG A 145 -10.20 6.28 4.41
CA ARG A 145 -10.57 6.16 5.83
C ARG A 145 -12.00 5.69 6.06
N SER A 146 -12.94 6.23 5.29
CA SER A 146 -14.36 5.87 5.39
C SER A 146 -14.61 4.41 4.97
N GLU A 147 -13.95 3.93 3.93
CA GLU A 147 -14.07 2.55 3.45
C GLU A 147 -13.46 1.56 4.43
N ILE A 148 -12.29 1.92 5.00
CA ILE A 148 -11.64 1.12 6.05
C ILE A 148 -12.55 1.02 7.27
N ALA A 149 -13.12 2.14 7.75
CA ALA A 149 -14.05 2.14 8.87
C ALA A 149 -15.29 1.28 8.59
N ALA A 150 -15.86 1.37 7.39
CA ALA A 150 -17.01 0.56 6.99
C ALA A 150 -16.67 -0.93 6.93
N LYS A 151 -15.49 -1.29 6.45
CA LYS A 151 -14.99 -2.67 6.43
C LYS A 151 -14.81 -3.20 7.86
N GLU A 152 -14.13 -2.45 8.72
CA GLU A 152 -13.86 -2.85 10.10
C GLU A 152 -15.16 -3.08 10.89
N ARG A 153 -16.12 -2.15 10.77
CA ARG A 153 -17.47 -2.33 11.37
C ARG A 153 -18.16 -3.61 10.89
N ARG A 154 -18.06 -3.91 9.58
CA ARG A 154 -18.69 -5.11 9.01
C ARG A 154 -18.01 -6.39 9.46
N VAL A 155 -16.69 -6.42 9.59
CA VAL A 155 -15.91 -7.63 9.90
C VAL A 155 -15.80 -7.84 11.41
N TYR A 156 -15.56 -6.78 12.17
CA TYR A 156 -15.25 -6.88 13.61
C TYR A 156 -16.32 -6.26 14.51
N GLY A 157 -17.34 -5.62 13.94
CA GLY A 157 -18.42 -4.98 14.70
C GLY A 157 -18.03 -3.66 15.39
N ALA A 158 -16.84 -3.13 15.13
CA ALA A 158 -16.31 -1.90 15.73
C ALA A 158 -15.58 -1.04 14.72
N GLU A 159 -15.48 0.25 14.98
CA GLU A 159 -14.61 1.14 14.21
C GLU A 159 -13.14 0.99 14.64
N PRO A 160 -12.19 1.19 13.72
CA PRO A 160 -10.78 1.18 14.09
C PRO A 160 -10.46 2.35 15.01
N GLN A 161 -9.54 2.12 15.93
CA GLN A 161 -8.99 3.22 16.74
C GLN A 161 -7.99 4.00 15.89
N TRP A 162 -8.39 5.20 15.47
CA TRP A 162 -7.55 6.09 14.69
C TRP A 162 -6.51 6.75 15.59
N ILE A 163 -5.27 6.80 15.10
CA ILE A 163 -4.16 7.51 15.75
C ILE A 163 -3.97 8.82 15.00
N GLU A 164 -3.84 9.94 15.74
CA GLU A 164 -3.51 11.22 15.14
C GLU A 164 -2.13 11.19 14.49
N ALA A 165 -2.02 11.75 13.29
CA ALA A 165 -0.80 11.71 12.50
C ALA A 165 0.37 12.47 13.15
N ARG A 166 0.13 13.63 13.79
CA ARG A 166 1.13 14.51 14.39
C ARG A 166 2.33 14.75 13.47
N PRO A 167 2.14 15.39 12.31
CA PRO A 167 3.20 15.62 11.35
C PRO A 167 4.28 16.54 11.91
N LEU A 168 5.52 16.37 11.45
CA LEU A 168 6.58 17.35 11.73
C LEU A 168 6.27 18.66 11.00
N THR A 169 6.45 19.78 11.70
CA THR A 169 6.34 21.11 11.08
C THR A 169 7.63 21.42 10.30
N VAL A 170 7.47 21.72 9.02
CA VAL A 170 8.57 22.11 8.13
C VAL A 170 8.27 23.46 7.51
N GLN A 171 9.33 24.19 7.12
CA GLN A 171 9.25 25.44 6.36
C GLN A 171 9.65 25.15 4.92
N THR A 172 8.88 25.65 3.96
CA THR A 172 9.25 25.60 2.53
C THR A 172 10.33 26.63 2.23
N ARG A 173 11.07 26.39 1.16
CA ARG A 173 12.20 27.24 0.77
C ARG A 173 11.78 28.48 -0.03
N ASP A 174 10.59 28.51 -0.60
CA ASP A 174 10.00 29.53 -1.47
C ASP A 174 8.77 30.20 -0.84
#